data_140f8e9f061b5e623da79fe694af7a93
#
_entry.id   140f8e9f061b5e623da79fe694af7a93
#
_cell.length_a   1.000
_cell.length_b   1.000
_cell.length_c   1.000
_cell.angle_alpha   90.00
_cell.angle_beta   90.00
_cell.angle_gamma   90.00
#
_symmetry.space_group_name_H-M   'P 1'
#
loop_
_entity.id
_entity.type
_entity.pdbx_description
1 polymer ?
#
loop_
_entity_poly.entity_id
_entity_poly.type
_entity_poly.pdbx_seq_one_letter_code
_entity_poly.pdbx_strand_id
1 'polypeptide(L)' 'MNLHFTKLGNGEPILIVHGLFGSSDNWRTLGKKFSENNTVYLIDLRNHGRSAHSDEMNYEIMAEDIMLSLIHI' A
#
# COMPACT_ATOMS: atom_id res chain seq x y z
N MET A 1 7.15 5.95 9.06
CA MET A 1 7.91 5.15 8.08
C MET A 1 7.31 5.33 6.69
N ASN A 2 8.16 5.52 5.70
CA ASN A 2 7.71 5.58 4.32
C ASN A 2 7.53 4.17 3.78
N LEU A 3 6.34 3.87 3.30
CA LEU A 3 6.01 2.55 2.78
C LEU A 3 6.29 2.48 1.27
N HIS A 4 6.71 1.30 0.82
CA HIS A 4 6.78 1.03 -0.60
C HIS A 4 5.37 0.99 -1.19
N PHE A 5 5.15 1.61 -2.34
CA PHE A 5 3.88 1.52 -3.04
C PHE A 5 4.07 1.41 -4.54
N THR A 6 3.07 0.86 -5.20
CA THR A 6 3.00 0.79 -6.66
C THR A 6 1.78 1.58 -7.12
N LYS A 7 1.97 2.50 -8.07
CA LYS A 7 0.89 3.31 -8.62
C LYS A 7 0.50 2.81 -10.01
N LEU A 8 -0.79 2.59 -10.23
CA LEU A 8 -1.34 2.13 -11.50
C LEU A 8 -2.50 3.02 -11.95
N GLY A 9 -2.59 3.27 -13.26
CA GLY A 9 -3.74 3.95 -13.86
C GLY A 9 -3.84 5.44 -13.61
N ASN A 10 -5.02 5.99 -13.92
CA ASN A 10 -5.39 7.40 -13.75
C ASN A 10 -6.86 7.49 -13.34
N GLY A 11 -7.23 8.56 -12.65
CA GLY A 11 -8.61 8.83 -12.23
C GLY A 11 -8.74 8.91 -10.73
N GLU A 12 -9.94 8.63 -10.21
CA GLU A 12 -10.20 8.64 -8.78
C GLU A 12 -9.25 7.71 -8.03
N PRO A 13 -8.66 8.15 -6.92
CA PRO A 13 -7.70 7.32 -6.19
C PRO A 13 -8.38 6.17 -5.44
N ILE A 14 -7.75 5.00 -5.50
CA ILE A 14 -8.11 3.82 -4.72
C ILE A 14 -6.85 3.33 -4.01
N LEU A 15 -6.96 3.13 -2.71
CA LEU A 15 -5.88 2.60 -1.89
C LEU A 15 -6.16 1.13 -1.58
N ILE A 16 -5.24 0.24 -1.92
CA ILE A 16 -5.34 -1.18 -1.60
C ILE A 16 -4.26 -1.53 -0.58
N VAL A 17 -4.71 -2.03 0.58
CA VAL A 17 -3.84 -2.45 1.67
C VAL A 17 -4.00 -3.96 1.87
N HIS A 18 -2.89 -4.69 1.76
CA HIS A 18 -2.91 -6.15 1.93
C HIS A 18 -3.16 -6.57 3.37
N GLY A 19 -3.51 -7.85 3.58
CA GLY A 19 -3.65 -8.42 4.90
C GLY A 19 -2.31 -8.72 5.57
N LEU A 20 -2.35 -9.06 6.85
CA LEU A 20 -1.16 -9.43 7.62
C LEU A 20 -0.46 -10.62 6.96
N PHE A 21 0.88 -10.59 6.93
CA PHE A 21 1.75 -11.56 6.26
C PHE A 21 1.61 -11.61 4.74
N GLY A 22 0.82 -10.69 4.14
CA GLY A 22 0.74 -10.56 2.70
C GLY A 22 1.70 -9.48 2.16
N SER A 23 1.46 -9.09 0.92
CA SER A 23 2.14 -7.96 0.30
C SER A 23 1.27 -7.40 -0.82
N SER A 24 1.65 -6.24 -1.36
CA SER A 24 0.91 -5.63 -2.47
C SER A 24 0.87 -6.54 -3.71
N ASP A 25 1.83 -7.45 -3.86
CA ASP A 25 1.86 -8.38 -4.99
C ASP A 25 0.64 -9.31 -5.03
N ASN A 26 0.05 -9.62 -3.86
CA ASN A 26 -1.17 -10.43 -3.77
C ASN A 26 -2.36 -9.75 -4.47
N TRP A 27 -2.33 -8.44 -4.60
CA TRP A 27 -3.42 -7.63 -5.13
C TRP A 27 -3.13 -7.05 -6.51
N ARG A 28 -2.00 -7.40 -7.11
CA ARG A 28 -1.55 -6.80 -8.37
C ARG A 28 -2.53 -7.01 -9.52
N THR A 29 -3.06 -8.21 -9.68
CA THR A 29 -4.02 -8.52 -10.74
C THR A 29 -5.31 -7.72 -10.58
N LEU A 30 -5.85 -7.67 -9.37
CA LEU A 30 -7.07 -6.93 -9.07
C LEU A 30 -6.83 -5.42 -9.21
N GLY A 31 -5.67 -4.96 -8.76
CA GLY A 31 -5.28 -3.56 -8.89
C GLY A 31 -5.21 -3.12 -10.35
N LYS A 32 -4.68 -3.95 -11.23
CA LYS A 32 -4.65 -3.65 -12.68
C LYS A 32 -6.06 -3.50 -13.24
N LYS A 33 -6.98 -4.32 -12.81
CA LYS A 33 -8.37 -4.24 -13.26
C LYS A 33 -9.03 -2.94 -12.81
N PHE A 34 -8.85 -2.55 -11.56
CA PHE A 34 -9.37 -1.27 -11.05
C PHE A 34 -8.71 -0.07 -11.72
N SER A 35 -7.45 -0.20 -12.14
CA SER A 35 -6.71 0.90 -12.75
C SER A 35 -7.22 1.31 -14.14
N GLU A 36 -8.12 0.55 -14.73
CA GLU A 36 -8.74 0.90 -16.00
C GLU A 36 -9.49 2.23 -15.91
N ASN A 37 -10.09 2.55 -14.75
CA ASN A 37 -10.87 3.77 -14.53
C ASN A 37 -10.43 4.55 -13.30
N ASN A 38 -9.38 4.13 -12.61
CA ASN A 38 -8.96 4.72 -11.34
C ASN A 38 -7.44 4.78 -11.23
N THR A 39 -6.95 5.66 -10.36
CA THR A 39 -5.56 5.61 -9.92
C THR A 39 -5.51 4.66 -8.72
N VAL A 40 -4.72 3.59 -8.82
CA VAL A 40 -4.63 2.57 -7.79
C VAL A 40 -3.27 2.63 -7.12
N TYR A 41 -3.26 2.71 -5.79
CA TYR A 41 -2.04 2.65 -4.98
C TYR A 41 -2.04 1.34 -4.20
N LEU A 42 -1.08 0.46 -4.54
CA LEU A 42 -0.85 -0.79 -3.83
C LEU A 42 0.26 -0.56 -2.82
N ILE A 43 -0.05 -0.62 -1.54
CA ILE A 43 0.90 -0.30 -0.46
C ILE A 43 1.36 -1.58 0.25
N ASP A 44 2.68 -1.70 0.44
CA ASP A 44 3.27 -2.71 1.31
C ASP A 44 3.38 -2.14 2.73
N LEU A 45 2.76 -2.79 3.70
CA LEU A 45 2.86 -2.41 5.10
C LEU A 45 4.28 -2.62 5.63
N ARG A 46 4.62 -1.98 6.77
CA ARG A 46 5.95 -2.20 7.37
C ARG A 46 6.16 -3.68 7.62
N ASN A 47 7.39 -4.13 7.51
CA ASN A 47 7.80 -5.53 7.66
C ASN A 47 7.20 -6.47 6.60
N HIS A 48 6.55 -5.93 5.55
CA HIS A 48 5.95 -6.72 4.48
C HIS A 48 6.47 -6.24 3.12
N GLY A 49 6.51 -7.16 2.16
CA GLY A 49 6.91 -6.85 0.80
C GLY A 49 8.23 -6.08 0.72
N ARG A 50 8.21 -4.95 0.02
CA ARG A 50 9.38 -4.08 -0.19
C ARG A 50 9.49 -2.93 0.80
N SER A 51 8.55 -2.80 1.75
CA SER A 51 8.62 -1.78 2.78
C SER A 51 9.69 -2.10 3.82
N ALA A 52 10.20 -1.05 4.47
CA ALA A 52 11.24 -1.20 5.48
C ALA A 52 10.78 -2.05 6.68
N HIS A 53 11.74 -2.63 7.38
CA HIS A 53 11.47 -3.48 8.53
C HIS A 53 11.75 -2.73 9.84
N SER A 54 10.94 -3.02 10.85
CA SER A 54 11.09 -2.47 12.19
C SER A 54 10.64 -3.49 13.22
N ASP A 55 11.22 -3.43 14.43
CA ASP A 55 10.78 -4.28 15.54
C ASP A 55 9.42 -3.83 16.10
N GLU A 56 9.05 -2.57 15.86
CA GLU A 56 7.77 -2.06 16.29
C GLU A 56 6.70 -2.38 15.25
N MET A 57 5.65 -3.07 15.68
CA MET A 57 4.54 -3.42 14.80
C MET A 57 3.25 -3.58 15.59
N ASN A 58 2.31 -2.66 15.39
CA ASN A 58 0.94 -2.75 15.90
C ASN A 58 0.02 -1.98 14.94
N TYR A 59 -1.29 -2.11 15.12
CA TYR A 59 -2.24 -1.48 14.21
C TYR A 59 -2.16 0.05 14.20
N GLU A 60 -1.88 0.68 15.33
CA GLU A 60 -1.73 2.14 15.40
C GLU A 60 -0.54 2.61 14.58
N ILE A 61 0.61 1.96 14.72
CA ILE A 61 1.82 2.29 13.97
C ILE A 61 1.61 2.05 12.48
N MET A 62 0.94 0.96 12.12
CA MET A 62 0.64 0.65 10.71
C MET A 62 -0.28 1.70 10.10
N ALA A 63 -1.27 2.17 10.85
CA ALA A 63 -2.16 3.23 10.38
C ALA A 63 -1.41 4.56 10.20
N GLU A 64 -0.49 4.90 11.11
CA GLU A 64 0.36 6.09 10.98
C GLU A 64 1.24 6.02 9.73
N ASP A 65 1.80 4.85 9.43
CA ASP A 65 2.60 4.65 8.22
C ASP A 65 1.78 4.93 6.96
N ILE A 66 0.54 4.44 6.91
CA ILE A 66 -0.36 4.67 5.79
C ILE A 66 -0.66 6.17 5.63
N MET A 67 -0.93 6.86 6.74
CA MET A 67 -1.21 8.29 6.70
C MET A 67 0.01 9.09 6.19
N LEU A 68 1.21 8.74 6.63
CA LEU A 68 2.43 9.38 6.13
C LEU A 68 2.62 9.13 4.64
N SER A 69 2.34 7.91 4.18
CA SER A 69 2.43 7.58 2.76
C SER A 69 1.45 8.40 1.92
N LEU A 70 0.22 8.60 2.41
CA LEU A 70 -0.78 9.41 1.72
C LEU A 70 -0.36 10.87 1.59
N ILE A 71 0.37 11.41 2.57
CA ILE A 71 0.89 12.78 2.50
C ILE A 71 1.93 12.93 1.39
N HIS A 72 2.68 11.87 1.10
CA HIS A 72 3.77 11.88 0.12
C HIS A 72 3.37 11.37 -1.26
N ILE A 73 2.16 10.88 -1.42
CA ILE A 73 1.59 10.46 -2.70
C ILE A 73 0.94 11.69 -3.43
#